data_d845244b53869ba39a2333c1737d21b3
#
_entry.id   d845244b53869ba39a2333c1737d21b3
#
_cell.length_a   1.000
_cell.length_b   1.000
_cell.length_c   1.000
_cell.angle_alpha   90.00
_cell.angle_beta   90.00
_cell.angle_gamma   90.00
#
_symmetry.space_group_name_H-M   'P 1'
#
loop_
_entity.id
_entity.type
_entity.pdbx_description
1 polymer ?
#
loop_
_entity_poly.entity_id
_entity_poly.type
_entity_poly.pdbx_seq_one_letter_code
_entity_poly.pdbx_strand_id
1 'polypeptide(L)'
;AEKKHFIANGIDTREELLADDLAMLRQYADYYGITIREFLEGMKWITKGDKEGYKVTNLYPATEYVVYCYSVNVEGENYEATTEVYYEVITTTAPKLQDIDFDIEANIMGNSVAITITPNDYNGLYYSYIVPDTNNYYLPEGVPFNADYMAHYRNTTWATFNELINNQGIAAEQFCHSGATTRNERLNPNSGYMVLCFAVSDD
;
A
#
# COMPACT_ATOMS: atom_id res chain seq x y z
N ALA A 1 6.47 3.54 -9.92
CA ALA A 1 6.37 2.23 -9.24
C ALA A 1 7.41 2.12 -8.13
N GLU A 2 7.22 1.20 -7.16
CA GLU A 2 8.21 0.94 -6.12
C GLU A 2 9.49 0.37 -6.73
N LYS A 3 10.65 0.93 -6.34
CA LYS A 3 11.96 0.51 -6.85
C LYS A 3 12.25 -0.98 -6.65
N LYS A 4 11.79 -1.57 -5.55
CA LYS A 4 11.97 -3.00 -5.27
C LYS A 4 11.38 -3.93 -6.35
N HIS A 5 10.31 -3.51 -7.03
CA HIS A 5 9.72 -4.30 -8.11
C HIS A 5 10.62 -4.39 -9.32
N PHE A 6 11.30 -3.31 -9.67
CA PHE A 6 12.27 -3.32 -10.76
C PHE A 6 13.46 -4.21 -10.44
N ILE A 7 14.01 -4.09 -9.22
CA ILE A 7 15.12 -4.93 -8.76
C ILE A 7 14.73 -6.42 -8.78
N ALA A 8 13.54 -6.75 -8.27
CA ALA A 8 13.05 -8.14 -8.24
C ALA A 8 12.87 -8.76 -9.62
N ASN A 9 12.60 -7.94 -10.64
CA ASN A 9 12.46 -8.36 -12.03
C ASN A 9 13.74 -8.22 -12.85
N GLY A 10 14.88 -7.86 -12.22
CA GLY A 10 16.16 -7.68 -12.89
C GLY A 10 16.21 -6.50 -13.84
N ILE A 11 15.41 -5.46 -13.60
CA ILE A 11 15.36 -4.22 -14.38
C ILE A 11 16.30 -3.22 -13.70
N ASP A 12 17.44 -2.96 -14.31
CA ASP A 12 18.45 -2.06 -13.78
C ASP A 12 18.98 -1.03 -14.82
N THR A 13 18.54 -1.14 -16.07
CA THR A 13 18.85 -0.21 -17.15
C THR A 13 17.62 0.54 -17.65
N ARG A 14 17.85 1.67 -18.35
CA ARG A 14 16.78 2.46 -18.96
C ARG A 14 16.05 1.68 -20.07
N GLU A 15 16.81 0.91 -20.82
CA GLU A 15 16.31 0.09 -21.91
C GLU A 15 15.40 -1.02 -21.40
N GLU A 16 15.78 -1.68 -20.32
CA GLU A 16 14.95 -2.70 -19.65
C GLU A 16 13.69 -2.10 -19.04
N LEU A 17 13.80 -0.95 -18.41
CA LEU A 17 12.62 -0.22 -17.87
C LEU A 17 11.63 0.14 -18.99
N LEU A 18 12.14 0.63 -20.12
CA LEU A 18 11.30 0.94 -21.27
C LEU A 18 10.64 -0.31 -21.86
N ALA A 19 11.40 -1.39 -21.99
CA ALA A 19 10.89 -2.64 -22.54
C ALA A 19 9.77 -3.24 -21.65
N ASP A 20 9.97 -3.21 -20.33
CA ASP A 20 8.99 -3.67 -19.34
C ASP A 20 7.70 -2.83 -19.41
N ASP A 21 7.83 -1.50 -19.43
CA ASP A 21 6.69 -0.60 -19.50
C ASP A 21 5.89 -0.77 -20.79
N LEU A 22 6.57 -0.88 -21.93
CA LEU A 22 5.93 -1.14 -23.23
C LEU A 22 5.22 -2.51 -23.25
N ALA A 23 5.80 -3.54 -22.64
CA ALA A 23 5.18 -4.85 -22.53
C ALA A 23 3.92 -4.80 -21.67
N MET A 24 3.98 -4.11 -20.52
CA MET A 24 2.85 -3.88 -19.64
C MET A 24 1.71 -3.14 -20.35
N LEU A 25 2.01 -2.06 -21.07
CA LEU A 25 1.01 -1.28 -21.79
C LEU A 25 0.31 -2.12 -22.87
N ARG A 26 1.04 -2.94 -23.61
CA ARG A 26 0.46 -3.87 -24.58
C ARG A 26 -0.45 -4.88 -23.90
N GLN A 27 0.01 -5.48 -22.80
CA GLN A 27 -0.79 -6.45 -22.05
C GLN A 27 -2.11 -5.86 -21.57
N TYR A 28 -2.11 -4.64 -21.04
CA TYR A 28 -3.34 -3.98 -20.61
C TYR A 28 -4.25 -3.59 -21.78
N ALA A 29 -3.70 -3.04 -22.86
CA ALA A 29 -4.46 -2.72 -24.06
C ALA A 29 -5.17 -3.96 -24.63
N ASP A 30 -4.44 -5.08 -24.75
CA ASP A 30 -4.97 -6.37 -25.20
C ASP A 30 -6.05 -6.91 -24.26
N TYR A 31 -5.83 -6.82 -22.94
CA TYR A 31 -6.78 -7.29 -21.92
C TYR A 31 -8.12 -6.53 -22.00
N TYR A 32 -8.08 -5.22 -22.22
CA TYR A 32 -9.28 -4.40 -22.36
C TYR A 32 -9.84 -4.33 -23.78
N GLY A 33 -9.14 -4.88 -24.76
CA GLY A 33 -9.55 -4.83 -26.18
C GLY A 33 -9.54 -3.42 -26.75
N ILE A 34 -8.63 -2.57 -26.31
CA ILE A 34 -8.48 -1.18 -26.74
C ILE A 34 -7.07 -0.92 -27.24
N THR A 35 -6.84 0.21 -27.89
CA THR A 35 -5.49 0.63 -28.30
C THR A 35 -4.67 1.13 -27.09
N ILE A 36 -3.34 1.08 -27.19
CA ILE A 36 -2.44 1.67 -26.17
C ILE A 36 -2.75 3.16 -25.97
N ARG A 37 -3.06 3.87 -27.06
CA ARG A 37 -3.48 5.28 -26.98
C ARG A 37 -4.71 5.48 -26.10
N GLU A 38 -5.78 4.72 -26.37
CA GLU A 38 -7.01 4.80 -25.59
C GLU A 38 -6.77 4.44 -24.12
N PHE A 39 -5.91 3.46 -23.86
CA PHE A 39 -5.52 3.11 -22.51
C PHE A 39 -4.80 4.27 -21.81
N LEU A 40 -3.77 4.86 -22.43
CA LEU A 40 -3.00 5.97 -21.86
C LEU A 40 -3.85 7.23 -21.64
N GLU A 41 -4.76 7.54 -22.57
CA GLU A 41 -5.70 8.66 -22.45
C GLU A 41 -6.71 8.41 -21.32
N GLY A 42 -7.25 7.21 -21.22
CA GLY A 42 -8.18 6.80 -20.15
C GLY A 42 -7.57 6.87 -18.77
N MET A 43 -6.32 6.43 -18.63
CA MET A 43 -5.56 6.50 -17.37
C MET A 43 -4.99 7.90 -17.08
N LYS A 44 -5.10 8.84 -18.00
CA LYS A 44 -4.49 10.18 -17.92
C LYS A 44 -2.97 10.14 -17.75
N TRP A 45 -2.33 9.12 -18.29
CA TRP A 45 -0.87 8.94 -18.23
C TRP A 45 -0.14 9.65 -19.35
N ILE A 46 -0.85 10.00 -20.44
CA ILE A 46 -0.30 10.81 -21.50
C ILE A 46 -0.62 12.29 -21.29
N THR A 47 0.36 13.16 -21.46
CA THR A 47 0.19 14.61 -21.42
C THR A 47 0.89 15.26 -22.59
N LYS A 48 0.42 16.45 -22.99
CA LYS A 48 1.04 17.26 -24.02
C LYS A 48 1.57 18.55 -23.41
N GLY A 49 2.86 18.82 -23.61
CA GLY A 49 3.54 19.97 -23.01
C GLY A 49 3.89 19.75 -21.52
N ASP A 50 4.21 20.83 -20.84
CA ASP A 50 4.59 20.83 -19.43
C ASP A 50 3.40 20.47 -18.54
N LYS A 51 3.66 19.66 -17.53
CA LYS A 51 2.67 19.30 -16.51
C LYS A 51 3.19 19.67 -15.14
N GLU A 52 2.62 20.70 -14.57
CA GLU A 52 2.89 21.13 -13.21
C GLU A 52 1.90 20.50 -12.21
N GLY A 53 2.35 20.32 -10.98
CA GLY A 53 1.50 19.89 -9.85
C GLY A 53 0.96 18.48 -9.98
N TYR A 54 1.64 17.56 -10.67
CA TYR A 54 1.25 16.17 -10.72
C TYR A 54 1.41 15.52 -9.34
N LYS A 55 0.30 15.08 -8.77
CA LYS A 55 0.28 14.41 -7.48
C LYS A 55 0.05 12.92 -7.67
N VAL A 56 0.91 12.12 -7.07
CA VAL A 56 0.70 10.68 -6.90
C VAL A 56 0.34 10.46 -5.43
N THR A 57 -0.81 9.87 -5.19
CA THR A 57 -1.32 9.55 -3.86
C THR A 57 -1.11 8.06 -3.58
N ASN A 58 -1.39 7.65 -2.35
CA ASN A 58 -1.35 6.24 -1.91
C ASN A 58 0.03 5.59 -2.01
N LEU A 59 1.09 6.39 -1.84
CA LEU A 59 2.45 5.88 -1.74
C LEU A 59 2.72 5.38 -0.31
N TYR A 60 3.40 4.25 -0.20
CA TYR A 60 3.86 3.75 1.11
C TYR A 60 4.92 4.69 1.70
N PRO A 61 4.89 4.93 3.02
CA PRO A 61 5.93 5.72 3.68
C PRO A 61 7.27 5.00 3.69
N ALA A 62 8.37 5.75 3.86
CA ALA A 62 9.74 5.24 3.89
C ALA A 62 10.09 4.29 2.73
N THR A 63 9.53 4.54 1.55
CA THR A 63 9.64 3.64 0.40
C THR A 63 10.28 4.36 -0.78
N GLU A 64 11.21 3.70 -1.45
CA GLU A 64 11.81 4.20 -2.68
C GLU A 64 10.91 3.92 -3.88
N TYR A 65 10.67 4.96 -4.66
CA TYR A 65 9.91 4.91 -5.92
C TYR A 65 10.75 5.38 -7.08
N VAL A 66 10.62 4.71 -8.20
CA VAL A 66 11.13 5.20 -9.49
C VAL A 66 10.02 6.00 -10.15
N VAL A 67 10.30 7.28 -10.38
CA VAL A 67 9.45 8.18 -11.19
C VAL A 67 10.12 8.32 -12.53
N TYR A 68 9.42 8.02 -13.61
CA TYR A 68 9.99 8.05 -14.95
C TYR A 68 9.00 8.60 -15.98
N CYS A 69 9.55 9.10 -17.05
CA CYS A 69 8.80 9.54 -18.22
C CYS A 69 9.62 9.37 -19.50
N TYR A 70 8.93 9.30 -20.61
CA TYR A 70 9.51 9.29 -21.96
C TYR A 70 8.49 9.81 -22.97
N SER A 71 8.95 10.28 -24.12
CA SER A 71 8.08 10.71 -25.19
C SER A 71 7.62 9.53 -26.03
N VAL A 72 6.40 9.62 -26.51
CA VAL A 72 5.75 8.55 -27.27
C VAL A 72 5.12 9.09 -28.55
N ASN A 73 5.20 8.30 -29.60
CA ASN A 73 4.36 8.47 -30.78
C ASN A 73 3.15 7.54 -30.63
N VAL A 74 1.97 8.13 -30.54
CA VAL A 74 0.69 7.39 -30.43
C VAL A 74 -0.16 7.53 -31.70
N GLU A 75 0.42 8.04 -32.80
CA GLU A 75 -0.24 8.15 -34.09
C GLU A 75 -0.02 6.85 -34.89
N GLY A 76 -1.10 6.19 -35.25
CA GLY A 76 -1.09 4.92 -35.97
C GLY A 76 -1.30 3.69 -35.07
N GLU A 77 -1.12 2.51 -35.67
CA GLU A 77 -1.28 1.22 -34.99
C GLU A 77 -0.07 0.85 -34.13
N ASN A 78 1.08 1.48 -34.39
CA ASN A 78 2.33 1.19 -33.68
C ASN A 78 2.63 2.27 -32.64
N TYR A 79 2.74 1.83 -31.41
CA TYR A 79 3.20 2.63 -30.29
C TYR A 79 4.73 2.55 -30.21
N GLU A 80 5.39 3.69 -30.28
CA GLU A 80 6.86 3.78 -30.22
C GLU A 80 7.30 4.86 -29.24
N ALA A 81 8.29 4.54 -28.40
CA ALA A 81 8.99 5.57 -27.64
C ALA A 81 9.89 6.37 -28.57
N THR A 82 9.83 7.70 -28.45
CA THR A 82 10.60 8.63 -29.29
C THR A 82 11.79 9.25 -28.56
N THR A 83 11.93 8.99 -27.26
CA THR A 83 13.08 9.37 -26.45
C THR A 83 13.53 8.21 -25.55
N GLU A 84 14.71 8.33 -25.00
CA GLU A 84 15.13 7.53 -23.86
C GLU A 84 14.22 7.77 -22.64
N VAL A 85 14.23 6.85 -21.69
CA VAL A 85 13.55 7.02 -20.40
C VAL A 85 14.36 7.97 -19.52
N TYR A 86 13.69 9.00 -19.03
CA TYR A 86 14.18 9.86 -17.96
C TYR A 86 13.58 9.38 -16.65
N TYR A 87 14.40 9.16 -15.63
CA TYR A 87 13.89 8.72 -14.34
C TYR A 87 14.65 9.35 -13.16
N GLU A 88 13.95 9.43 -12.04
CA GLU A 88 14.52 9.75 -10.74
C GLU A 88 14.03 8.77 -9.69
N VAL A 89 14.85 8.55 -8.67
CA VAL A 89 14.47 7.77 -7.49
C VAL A 89 14.14 8.76 -6.38
N ILE A 90 12.92 8.65 -5.88
CA ILE A 90 12.47 9.44 -4.74
C ILE A 90 12.18 8.51 -3.56
N THR A 91 12.38 9.00 -2.33
CA THR A 91 12.02 8.27 -1.12
C THR A 91 10.93 9.05 -0.39
N THR A 92 9.84 8.38 -0.09
CA THR A 92 8.77 8.97 0.71
C THR A 92 9.22 9.14 2.16
N THR A 93 8.64 10.12 2.84
CA THR A 93 8.96 10.41 4.25
C THR A 93 8.63 9.21 5.14
N ALA A 94 9.50 8.92 6.08
CA ALA A 94 9.21 7.94 7.13
C ALA A 94 8.13 8.49 8.07
N PRO A 95 7.19 7.65 8.54
CA PRO A 95 6.21 8.07 9.52
C PRO A 95 6.91 8.45 10.83
N LYS A 96 6.40 9.47 11.51
CA LYS A 96 6.78 9.75 12.89
C LYS A 96 6.10 8.71 13.78
N LEU A 97 6.86 7.74 14.25
CA LEU A 97 6.33 6.75 15.17
C LEU A 97 6.23 7.34 16.57
N GLN A 98 5.10 7.14 17.22
CA GLN A 98 4.92 7.39 18.64
C GLN A 98 5.15 6.06 19.38
N ASP A 99 5.86 6.13 20.48
CA ASP A 99 6.06 4.99 21.39
C ASP A 99 4.82 4.91 22.29
N ILE A 100 3.88 4.06 21.89
CA ILE A 100 2.60 3.89 22.58
C ILE A 100 2.46 2.41 22.92
N ASP A 101 2.28 2.15 24.20
CA ASP A 101 1.97 0.84 24.71
C ASP A 101 0.48 0.58 24.72
N PHE A 102 0.11 -0.66 24.46
CA PHE A 102 -1.25 -1.15 24.54
C PHE A 102 -1.31 -2.37 25.46
N ASP A 103 -2.14 -2.30 26.48
CA ASP A 103 -2.53 -3.49 27.24
C ASP A 103 -3.61 -4.24 26.46
N ILE A 104 -3.35 -5.50 26.16
CA ILE A 104 -4.24 -6.34 25.37
C ILE A 104 -4.63 -7.56 26.20
N GLU A 105 -5.89 -7.64 26.59
CA GLU A 105 -6.46 -8.76 27.32
C GLU A 105 -7.39 -9.58 26.43
N ALA A 106 -7.22 -10.89 26.43
CA ALA A 106 -8.07 -11.82 25.70
C ALA A 106 -8.80 -12.78 26.65
N ASN A 107 -10.11 -12.72 26.66
CA ASN A 107 -10.97 -13.65 27.39
C ASN A 107 -11.63 -14.65 26.41
N ILE A 108 -11.14 -15.89 26.44
CA ILE A 108 -11.56 -16.95 25.50
C ILE A 108 -12.76 -17.70 26.06
N MET A 109 -13.83 -17.77 25.28
CA MET A 109 -15.08 -18.45 25.61
C MET A 109 -15.44 -19.43 24.48
N GLY A 110 -14.84 -20.62 24.50
CA GLY A 110 -15.00 -21.60 23.43
C GLY A 110 -14.34 -21.15 22.13
N ASN A 111 -15.13 -20.88 21.08
CA ASN A 111 -14.67 -20.33 19.79
C ASN A 111 -14.91 -18.83 19.67
N SER A 112 -15.28 -18.16 20.75
CA SER A 112 -15.41 -16.70 20.82
C SER A 112 -14.34 -16.15 21.75
N VAL A 113 -13.86 -14.97 21.47
CA VAL A 113 -12.91 -14.24 22.30
C VAL A 113 -13.40 -12.81 22.47
N ALA A 114 -13.39 -12.33 23.71
CA ALA A 114 -13.50 -10.91 24.00
C ALA A 114 -12.09 -10.34 24.13
N ILE A 115 -11.71 -9.43 23.24
CA ILE A 115 -10.39 -8.79 23.25
C ILE A 115 -10.58 -7.35 23.72
N THR A 116 -10.00 -7.01 24.85
CA THR A 116 -9.98 -5.66 25.40
C THR A 116 -8.61 -5.05 25.10
N ILE A 117 -8.60 -3.88 24.49
CA ILE A 117 -7.42 -3.12 24.12
C ILE A 117 -7.49 -1.79 24.88
N THR A 118 -6.47 -1.50 25.66
CA THR A 118 -6.35 -0.27 26.44
C THR A 118 -5.05 0.42 26.06
N PRO A 119 -5.09 1.59 25.40
CA PRO A 119 -3.89 2.36 25.15
C PRO A 119 -3.40 3.00 26.46
N ASN A 120 -2.10 2.91 26.75
CA ASN A 120 -1.47 3.49 27.92
C ASN A 120 -1.04 4.93 27.63
N ASP A 121 -1.55 5.86 28.42
CA ASP A 121 -1.23 7.31 28.31
C ASP A 121 -1.45 7.92 26.91
N TYR A 122 -2.37 7.34 26.13
CA TYR A 122 -2.68 7.81 24.77
C TYR A 122 -4.18 8.03 24.60
N ASN A 123 -4.55 9.25 24.16
CA ASN A 123 -5.94 9.67 23.98
C ASN A 123 -6.32 9.89 22.50
N GLY A 124 -5.40 9.63 21.58
CA GLY A 124 -5.66 9.75 20.14
C GLY A 124 -6.37 8.52 19.56
N LEU A 125 -6.51 8.53 18.27
CA LEU A 125 -7.10 7.42 17.52
C LEU A 125 -6.08 6.28 17.34
N TYR A 126 -6.55 5.06 17.43
CA TYR A 126 -5.78 3.88 17.09
C TYR A 126 -6.63 2.89 16.29
N TYR A 127 -5.95 2.14 15.45
CA TYR A 127 -6.53 1.02 14.71
C TYR A 127 -6.09 -0.30 15.31
N SER A 128 -7.00 -1.25 15.39
CA SER A 128 -6.69 -2.61 15.82
C SER A 128 -7.12 -3.64 14.79
N TYR A 129 -6.27 -4.63 14.58
CA TYR A 129 -6.51 -5.69 13.64
C TYR A 129 -6.13 -7.05 14.23
N ILE A 130 -6.93 -8.08 13.94
CA ILE A 130 -6.69 -9.46 14.38
C ILE A 130 -6.29 -10.27 13.16
N VAL A 131 -5.10 -10.86 13.20
CA VAL A 131 -4.56 -11.69 12.13
C VAL A 131 -4.28 -13.11 12.64
N PRO A 132 -4.52 -14.14 11.83
CA PRO A 132 -4.06 -15.48 12.15
C PRO A 132 -2.53 -15.52 12.31
N ASP A 133 -2.04 -16.20 13.33
CA ASP A 133 -0.60 -16.39 13.60
C ASP A 133 0.04 -17.39 12.62
N THR A 134 -0.75 -18.14 11.90
CA THR A 134 -0.26 -19.13 10.94
C THR A 134 -0.41 -18.64 9.52
N ASN A 135 0.71 -18.65 8.83
CA ASN A 135 0.90 -18.73 7.37
C ASN A 135 -0.33 -18.43 6.57
N ASN A 136 -0.89 -17.26 6.68
CA ASN A 136 -2.07 -17.02 5.94
C ASN A 136 -2.00 -15.76 5.12
N TYR A 137 -2.44 -15.90 3.93
CA TYR A 137 -2.85 -14.94 2.93
C TYR A 137 -1.90 -13.76 2.64
N TYR A 138 -1.14 -13.31 3.65
CA TYR A 138 -0.31 -12.10 3.57
C TYR A 138 1.16 -12.33 3.89
N LEU A 139 1.50 -13.51 4.46
CA LEU A 139 2.88 -13.91 4.67
C LEU A 139 3.26 -14.97 3.64
N PRO A 140 4.35 -14.81 2.92
CA PRO A 140 4.97 -15.92 2.21
C PRO A 140 5.19 -17.08 3.19
N GLU A 141 4.91 -18.29 2.74
CA GLU A 141 5.11 -19.51 3.55
C GLU A 141 6.53 -19.54 4.13
N GLY A 142 6.64 -19.77 5.42
CA GLY A 142 7.92 -19.86 6.12
C GLY A 142 8.56 -18.54 6.52
N VAL A 143 7.91 -17.39 6.31
CA VAL A 143 8.40 -16.11 6.82
C VAL A 143 7.89 -15.91 8.25
N PRO A 144 8.79 -15.87 9.25
CA PRO A 144 8.38 -15.62 10.63
C PRO A 144 7.85 -14.21 10.78
N PHE A 145 6.91 -14.03 11.69
CA PHE A 145 6.41 -12.72 12.06
C PHE A 145 7.53 -11.90 12.72
N ASN A 146 7.97 -10.85 12.06
CA ASN A 146 9.08 -10.01 12.48
C ASN A 146 8.78 -8.52 12.33
N ALA A 147 9.73 -7.67 12.72
CA ALA A 147 9.59 -6.21 12.65
C ALA A 147 9.32 -5.69 11.21
N ASP A 148 9.92 -6.30 10.19
CA ASP A 148 9.71 -5.92 8.79
C ASP A 148 8.29 -6.21 8.35
N TYR A 149 7.72 -7.30 8.86
CA TYR A 149 6.36 -7.65 8.61
C TYR A 149 5.38 -6.70 9.29
N MET A 150 5.66 -6.31 10.53
CA MET A 150 4.89 -5.26 11.24
C MET A 150 4.93 -3.95 10.46
N ALA A 151 6.08 -3.56 9.94
CA ALA A 151 6.23 -2.39 9.10
C ALA A 151 5.40 -2.51 7.82
N HIS A 152 5.38 -3.68 7.19
CA HIS A 152 4.55 -3.93 6.00
C HIS A 152 3.06 -3.77 6.32
N TYR A 153 2.56 -4.37 7.40
CA TYR A 153 1.16 -4.23 7.82
C TYR A 153 0.79 -2.79 8.11
N ARG A 154 1.62 -2.09 8.88
CA ARG A 154 1.42 -0.67 9.17
C ARG A 154 1.33 0.16 7.90
N ASN A 155 2.27 -0.03 6.98
CA ASN A 155 2.32 0.72 5.73
C ASN A 155 1.12 0.43 4.82
N THR A 156 0.70 -0.84 4.74
CA THR A 156 -0.49 -1.24 3.98
C THR A 156 -1.76 -0.66 4.59
N THR A 157 -1.88 -0.69 5.90
CA THR A 157 -3.01 -0.11 6.64
C THR A 157 -3.05 1.41 6.43
N TRP A 158 -1.90 2.08 6.51
CA TRP A 158 -1.79 3.50 6.27
C TRP A 158 -2.21 3.89 4.84
N ALA A 159 -1.77 3.14 3.83
CA ALA A 159 -2.20 3.37 2.45
C ALA A 159 -3.71 3.21 2.27
N THR A 160 -4.31 2.21 2.93
CA THR A 160 -5.77 2.03 2.94
C THR A 160 -6.48 3.20 3.61
N PHE A 161 -5.97 3.70 4.74
CA PHE A 161 -6.55 4.85 5.42
C PHE A 161 -6.44 6.12 4.61
N ASN A 162 -5.30 6.35 3.97
CA ASN A 162 -5.11 7.48 3.09
C ASN A 162 -6.14 7.47 1.94
N GLU A 163 -6.42 6.30 1.37
CA GLU A 163 -7.49 6.14 0.38
C GLU A 163 -8.87 6.47 0.96
N LEU A 164 -9.21 5.89 2.11
CA LEU A 164 -10.52 6.09 2.73
C LEU A 164 -10.75 7.55 3.17
N ILE A 165 -9.76 8.15 3.81
CA ILE A 165 -9.87 9.51 4.38
C ILE A 165 -9.75 10.57 3.28
N ASN A 166 -8.67 10.52 2.49
CA ASN A 166 -8.35 11.60 1.57
C ASN A 166 -9.12 11.53 0.25
N ASN A 167 -9.40 10.33 -0.26
CA ASN A 167 -10.06 10.17 -1.55
C ASN A 167 -11.57 9.95 -1.42
N GLN A 168 -12.01 9.26 -0.37
CA GLN A 168 -13.41 8.95 -0.14
C GLN A 168 -14.07 9.83 0.92
N GLY A 169 -13.30 10.61 1.67
CA GLY A 169 -13.80 11.52 2.71
C GLY A 169 -14.41 10.82 3.91
N ILE A 170 -14.02 9.57 4.19
CA ILE A 170 -14.50 8.81 5.34
C ILE A 170 -13.70 9.25 6.57
N ALA A 171 -14.38 9.66 7.63
CA ALA A 171 -13.75 10.08 8.87
C ALA A 171 -13.06 8.90 9.57
N ALA A 172 -11.84 9.11 10.10
CA ALA A 172 -11.03 8.07 10.74
C ALA A 172 -11.75 7.40 11.92
N GLU A 173 -12.58 8.13 12.63
CA GLU A 173 -13.40 7.65 13.76
C GLU A 173 -14.39 6.54 13.37
N GLN A 174 -14.68 6.38 12.08
CA GLN A 174 -15.60 5.33 11.62
C GLN A 174 -14.96 3.94 11.62
N PHE A 175 -13.64 3.85 11.63
CA PHE A 175 -12.90 2.58 11.60
C PHE A 175 -11.76 2.51 12.61
N CYS A 176 -11.49 3.59 13.34
CA CYS A 176 -10.53 3.66 14.44
C CYS A 176 -11.23 3.73 15.78
N HIS A 177 -10.47 3.54 16.84
CA HIS A 177 -10.94 3.58 18.23
C HIS A 177 -10.19 4.65 19.00
N SER A 178 -10.78 5.14 20.09
CA SER A 178 -10.11 5.95 21.11
C SER A 178 -10.43 5.41 22.50
N GLY A 179 -9.47 5.48 23.43
CA GLY A 179 -9.62 4.89 24.77
C GLY A 179 -9.77 3.38 24.76
N ALA A 180 -10.17 2.79 25.88
CA ALA A 180 -10.34 1.34 26.00
C ALA A 180 -11.49 0.83 25.12
N THR A 181 -11.24 -0.24 24.39
CA THR A 181 -12.23 -0.84 23.48
C THR A 181 -12.26 -2.35 23.67
N THR A 182 -13.47 -2.93 23.68
CA THR A 182 -13.65 -4.38 23.70
C THR A 182 -14.31 -4.86 22.42
N ARG A 183 -13.69 -5.81 21.75
CA ARG A 183 -14.20 -6.48 20.54
C ARG A 183 -14.53 -7.93 20.85
N ASN A 184 -15.66 -8.39 20.31
CA ASN A 184 -16.04 -9.80 20.39
C ASN A 184 -15.85 -10.43 19.02
N GLU A 185 -14.95 -11.40 18.93
CA GLU A 185 -14.62 -12.05 17.69
C GLU A 185 -14.88 -13.54 17.77
N ARG A 186 -15.23 -14.11 16.61
CA ARG A 186 -15.37 -15.56 16.46
C ARG A 186 -14.17 -16.09 15.70
N LEU A 187 -13.36 -16.89 16.37
CA LEU A 187 -12.11 -17.39 15.83
C LEU A 187 -12.22 -18.88 15.48
N ASN A 188 -11.37 -19.33 14.58
CA ASN A 188 -11.27 -20.76 14.29
C ASN A 188 -10.63 -21.51 15.47
N PRO A 189 -11.16 -22.66 15.85
CA PRO A 189 -10.58 -23.45 16.95
C PRO A 189 -9.17 -23.95 16.58
N ASN A 190 -8.33 -24.13 17.60
CA ASN A 190 -6.95 -24.61 17.47
C ASN A 190 -6.05 -23.77 16.54
N SER A 191 -6.33 -22.49 16.42
CA SER A 191 -5.56 -21.54 15.61
C SER A 191 -4.98 -20.45 16.51
N GLY A 192 -3.73 -20.05 16.27
CA GLY A 192 -3.12 -18.88 16.87
C GLY A 192 -3.59 -17.60 16.16
N TYR A 193 -3.68 -16.52 16.93
CA TYR A 193 -4.02 -15.19 16.41
C TYR A 193 -3.14 -14.13 17.07
N MET A 194 -2.86 -13.08 16.31
CA MET A 194 -2.19 -11.89 16.82
C MET A 194 -3.12 -10.70 16.75
N VAL A 195 -3.00 -9.82 17.74
CA VAL A 195 -3.67 -8.54 17.77
C VAL A 195 -2.65 -7.47 17.47
N LEU A 196 -2.86 -6.71 16.42
CA LEU A 196 -2.01 -5.60 16.00
C LEU A 196 -2.71 -4.29 16.34
N CYS A 197 -1.98 -3.37 16.98
CA CYS A 197 -2.48 -2.04 17.29
C CYS A 197 -1.52 -0.98 16.74
N PHE A 198 -2.08 0.05 16.12
CA PHE A 198 -1.33 1.18 15.58
C PHE A 198 -2.00 2.48 15.99
N ALA A 199 -1.24 3.43 16.51
CA ALA A 199 -1.73 4.80 16.61
C ALA A 199 -1.97 5.37 15.21
N VAL A 200 -2.99 6.19 15.09
CA VAL A 200 -3.35 6.90 13.86
C VAL A 200 -3.25 8.39 14.13
N SER A 201 -2.47 9.09 13.31
CA SER A 201 -2.30 10.54 13.37
C SER A 201 -3.13 11.21 12.30
N ASP A 202 -3.58 12.43 12.56
CA ASP A 202 -4.37 13.25 11.62
C ASP A 202 -3.47 14.03 10.64
N ASP A 203 -2.12 13.94 10.75
CA ASP A 203 -1.11 14.68 9.96
C ASP A 203 -0.15 13.78 9.15
#